data_2ff4dbc4ce754d8bbb95456eca56b89f
#
_entry.id   2ff4dbc4ce754d8bbb95456eca56b89f
#
_cell.length_a   1.000
_cell.length_b   1.000
_cell.length_c   1.000
_cell.angle_alpha   90.00
_cell.angle_beta   90.00
_cell.angle_gamma   90.00
#
_symmetry.space_group_name_H-M   'P 1'
#
loop_
_entity.id
_entity.type
_entity.pdbx_description
1 polymer ?
#
loop_
_entity_poly.entity_id
_entity_poly.type
_entity_poly.pdbx_seq_one_letter_code
_entity_poly.pdbx_strand_id
1 'polypeptide(L)'
;MRRNPFVYYGKKALVFLLSVFILSVAVFYISRLAPGDPLMSYYGERVEKMSVQEKEEAREKLGLNDPIHIQYIRWVENAAKGDFGISFKYKQDVMEVIGQRIGFTLILGGIGFVLTFVGALLLGVLCAWYEDKWVDRVLCKGGTLLSCIPEFWLSLVLILVFAVTLHWLPSSGAYDIGYKDDVLNRIEHLILPLIIVVLQHLWYYAYMIRNKLLEETRADYVLLGKSKGLSKREIMFKHCLRNILPSYISIMAISVPHVVGGTYIVETVFSYPGIGALSYESARYHDYNLLMVLCMMTGILVIFCNLIGQIINEKIDPRIKANEVVETSEVTKV
;
A
#
# COMPACT_ATOMS: atom_id res chain seq x y z
N MET A 1 16.83 4.42 -32.75
CA MET A 1 17.15 5.79 -32.33
C MET A 1 17.31 5.84 -30.82
N ARG A 2 18.48 6.18 -30.28
CA ARG A 2 18.64 6.39 -28.82
C ARG A 2 17.87 7.67 -28.43
N ARG A 3 16.70 7.55 -27.81
CA ARG A 3 16.03 8.72 -27.21
C ARG A 3 16.98 9.36 -26.20
N ASN A 4 17.10 10.69 -26.23
CA ASN A 4 17.85 11.46 -25.25
C ASN A 4 17.31 11.11 -23.85
N PRO A 5 18.12 10.56 -22.92
CA PRO A 5 17.67 10.13 -21.61
C PRO A 5 16.99 11.27 -20.83
N PHE A 6 17.40 12.52 -21.03
CA PHE A 6 16.79 13.68 -20.41
C PHE A 6 15.32 13.88 -20.83
N VAL A 7 15.01 13.69 -22.13
CA VAL A 7 13.63 13.80 -22.64
C VAL A 7 12.75 12.68 -22.08
N TYR A 8 13.30 11.48 -21.99
CA TYR A 8 12.59 10.31 -21.46
C TYR A 8 12.21 10.48 -19.97
N TYR A 9 13.21 10.77 -19.12
CA TYR A 9 12.96 10.98 -17.69
C TYR A 9 12.15 12.25 -17.43
N GLY A 10 12.34 13.31 -18.23
CA GLY A 10 11.56 14.54 -18.17
C GLY A 10 10.07 14.28 -18.44
N LYS A 11 9.72 13.45 -19.44
CA LYS A 11 8.31 13.06 -19.70
C LYS A 11 7.71 12.29 -18.53
N LYS A 12 8.45 11.33 -17.94
CA LYS A 12 7.97 10.56 -16.77
C LYS A 12 7.81 11.45 -15.54
N ALA A 13 8.71 12.38 -15.30
CA ALA A 13 8.59 13.36 -14.22
C ALA A 13 7.37 14.28 -14.43
N LEU A 14 7.13 14.72 -15.67
CA LEU A 14 5.95 15.53 -15.99
C LEU A 14 4.65 14.74 -15.74
N VAL A 15 4.57 13.48 -16.16
CA VAL A 15 3.40 12.62 -15.91
C VAL A 15 3.19 12.43 -14.41
N PHE A 16 4.26 12.19 -13.64
CA PHE A 16 4.20 12.08 -12.19
C PHE A 16 3.64 13.35 -11.54
N LEU A 17 4.19 14.53 -11.89
CA LEU A 17 3.74 15.82 -11.35
C LEU A 17 2.28 16.12 -11.72
N LEU A 18 1.89 15.82 -12.96
CA LEU A 18 0.50 15.99 -13.41
C LEU A 18 -0.44 15.06 -12.66
N SER A 19 -0.05 13.80 -12.43
CA SER A 19 -0.85 12.85 -11.65
C SER A 19 -1.00 13.28 -10.19
N VAL A 20 0.05 13.78 -9.57
CA VAL A 20 0.00 14.34 -8.20
C VAL A 20 -0.88 15.58 -8.14
N PHE A 21 -0.81 16.47 -9.14
CA PHE A 21 -1.67 17.63 -9.24
C PHE A 21 -3.14 17.23 -9.36
N ILE A 22 -3.48 16.33 -10.29
CA ILE A 22 -4.86 15.84 -10.45
C ILE A 22 -5.36 15.19 -9.16
N LEU A 23 -4.51 14.37 -8.51
CA LEU A 23 -4.82 13.76 -7.22
C LEU A 23 -5.12 14.82 -6.16
N SER A 24 -4.31 15.88 -6.06
CA SER A 24 -4.49 16.94 -5.05
C SER A 24 -5.81 17.69 -5.25
N VAL A 25 -6.15 18.01 -6.49
CA VAL A 25 -7.44 18.62 -6.83
C VAL A 25 -8.58 17.69 -6.43
N ALA A 26 -8.52 16.41 -6.86
CA ALA A 26 -9.57 15.45 -6.59
C ALA A 26 -9.79 15.24 -5.08
N VAL A 27 -8.72 15.00 -4.32
CA VAL A 27 -8.79 14.77 -2.87
C VAL A 27 -9.33 16.01 -2.16
N PHE A 28 -8.86 17.21 -2.54
CA PHE A 28 -9.34 18.46 -1.94
C PHE A 28 -10.83 18.67 -2.17
N TYR A 29 -11.29 18.57 -3.43
CA TYR A 29 -12.70 18.80 -3.75
C TYR A 29 -13.60 17.73 -3.13
N ILE A 30 -13.21 16.44 -3.17
CA ILE A 30 -13.97 15.36 -2.54
C ILE A 30 -14.07 15.58 -1.03
N SER A 31 -13.00 16.01 -0.37
CA SER A 31 -13.02 16.26 1.07
C SER A 31 -13.95 17.42 1.45
N ARG A 32 -14.11 18.42 0.57
CA ARG A 32 -15.02 19.56 0.79
C ARG A 32 -16.48 19.24 0.45
N LEU A 33 -16.72 18.26 -0.43
CA LEU A 33 -18.06 17.79 -0.76
C LEU A 33 -18.55 16.69 0.18
N ALA A 34 -17.67 16.13 1.02
CA ALA A 34 -18.04 15.11 1.99
C ALA A 34 -19.08 15.64 2.99
N PRO A 35 -20.10 14.84 3.34
CA PRO A 35 -21.11 15.26 4.30
C PRO A 35 -20.50 15.45 5.68
N GLY A 36 -20.83 16.56 6.33
CA GLY A 36 -20.36 16.94 7.67
C GLY A 36 -20.01 18.42 7.74
N ASP A 37 -20.12 19.01 8.93
CA ASP A 37 -19.72 20.39 9.15
C ASP A 37 -18.28 20.41 9.72
N PRO A 38 -17.33 21.05 9.02
CA PRO A 38 -15.96 21.21 9.52
C PRO A 38 -15.89 21.87 10.90
N LEU A 39 -16.87 22.68 11.26
CA LEU A 39 -16.97 23.26 12.61
C LEU A 39 -17.18 22.19 13.69
N MET A 40 -18.01 21.16 13.39
CA MET A 40 -18.22 20.05 14.32
C MET A 40 -16.92 19.29 14.59
N SER A 41 -16.10 19.10 13.58
CA SER A 41 -14.80 18.44 13.74
C SER A 41 -13.83 19.25 14.60
N TYR A 42 -13.84 20.57 14.46
CA TYR A 42 -12.94 21.47 15.18
C TYR A 42 -13.39 21.79 16.60
N TYR A 43 -14.68 22.12 16.78
CA TYR A 43 -15.26 22.56 18.05
C TYR A 43 -16.05 21.45 18.79
N GLY A 44 -16.31 20.30 18.13
CA GLY A 44 -17.11 19.21 18.69
C GLY A 44 -18.55 19.64 18.99
N GLU A 45 -19.14 19.06 20.02
CA GLU A 45 -20.52 19.36 20.46
C GLU A 45 -20.73 20.84 20.87
N ARG A 46 -19.64 21.59 21.07
CA ARG A 46 -19.75 23.04 21.35
C ARG A 46 -20.44 23.80 20.21
N VAL A 47 -20.33 23.32 18.98
CA VAL A 47 -20.98 23.94 17.81
C VAL A 47 -22.49 24.03 17.98
N GLU A 48 -23.12 23.05 18.62
CA GLU A 48 -24.55 23.07 18.89
C GLU A 48 -24.98 24.20 19.84
N LYS A 49 -24.07 24.60 20.72
CA LYS A 49 -24.26 25.67 21.70
C LYS A 49 -23.82 27.05 21.21
N MET A 50 -23.13 27.12 20.07
CA MET A 50 -22.69 28.38 19.47
C MET A 50 -23.87 29.14 18.84
N SER A 51 -23.92 30.43 19.03
CA SER A 51 -24.83 31.33 18.33
C SER A 51 -24.52 31.33 16.82
N VAL A 52 -25.46 31.80 16.02
CA VAL A 52 -25.27 31.97 14.57
C VAL A 52 -24.05 32.83 14.27
N GLN A 53 -23.86 33.86 15.06
CA GLN A 53 -22.77 34.82 14.87
C GLN A 53 -21.40 34.20 15.21
N GLU A 54 -21.30 33.44 16.29
CA GLU A 54 -20.08 32.71 16.65
C GLU A 54 -19.71 31.63 15.64
N LYS A 55 -20.70 30.96 15.03
CA LYS A 55 -20.48 30.00 13.93
C LYS A 55 -19.91 30.69 12.70
N GLU A 56 -20.43 31.87 12.35
CA GLU A 56 -19.97 32.64 11.20
C GLU A 56 -18.54 33.14 11.39
N GLU A 57 -18.23 33.70 12.57
CA GLU A 57 -16.87 34.12 12.92
C GLU A 57 -15.89 32.93 12.93
N ALA A 58 -16.34 31.77 13.39
CA ALA A 58 -15.53 30.54 13.37
C ALA A 58 -15.27 30.05 11.94
N ARG A 59 -16.27 30.11 11.06
CA ARG A 59 -16.12 29.78 9.62
C ARG A 59 -15.16 30.71 8.91
N GLU A 60 -15.27 32.01 9.20
CA GLU A 60 -14.37 33.01 8.64
C GLU A 60 -12.92 32.78 9.10
N LYS A 61 -12.69 32.53 10.40
CA LYS A 61 -11.36 32.21 10.95
C LYS A 61 -10.74 30.94 10.34
N LEU A 62 -11.56 29.97 9.99
CA LEU A 62 -11.13 28.73 9.33
C LEU A 62 -11.05 28.87 7.80
N GLY A 63 -11.40 30.05 7.24
CA GLY A 63 -11.41 30.30 5.80
C GLY A 63 -12.44 29.46 5.02
N LEU A 64 -13.49 28.98 5.69
CA LEU A 64 -14.53 28.13 5.10
C LEU A 64 -15.54 28.90 4.25
N ASN A 65 -15.60 30.24 4.40
CA ASN A 65 -16.52 31.10 3.65
C ASN A 65 -15.98 31.46 2.26
N ASP A 66 -14.70 31.27 2.01
CA ASP A 66 -14.11 31.51 0.70
C ASP A 66 -14.59 30.49 -0.34
N PRO A 67 -14.69 30.87 -1.64
CA PRO A 67 -14.94 29.90 -2.71
C PRO A 67 -13.94 28.76 -2.70
N ILE A 68 -14.38 27.54 -3.01
CA ILE A 68 -13.58 26.31 -2.89
C ILE A 68 -12.24 26.40 -3.63
N HIS A 69 -12.21 27.05 -4.80
CA HIS A 69 -10.98 27.22 -5.56
C HIS A 69 -9.96 28.13 -4.87
N ILE A 70 -10.42 29.15 -4.12
CA ILE A 70 -9.55 30.02 -3.32
C ILE A 70 -9.01 29.24 -2.11
N GLN A 71 -9.86 28.45 -1.45
CA GLN A 71 -9.43 27.56 -0.38
C GLN A 71 -8.35 26.58 -0.87
N TYR A 72 -8.51 26.01 -2.09
CA TYR A 72 -7.54 25.11 -2.70
C TYR A 72 -6.19 25.81 -2.96
N ILE A 73 -6.20 27.00 -3.58
CA ILE A 73 -4.97 27.76 -3.85
C ILE A 73 -4.23 28.06 -2.53
N ARG A 74 -4.94 28.55 -1.52
CA ARG A 74 -4.36 28.81 -0.19
C ARG A 74 -3.79 27.54 0.45
N TRP A 75 -4.50 26.42 0.32
CA TRP A 75 -4.00 25.14 0.82
C TRP A 75 -2.71 24.72 0.11
N VAL A 76 -2.62 24.84 -1.21
CA VAL A 76 -1.41 24.52 -1.99
C VAL A 76 -0.25 25.44 -1.59
N GLU A 77 -0.49 26.74 -1.41
CA GLU A 77 0.53 27.69 -0.97
C GLU A 77 1.07 27.36 0.42
N ASN A 78 0.21 26.99 1.36
CA ASN A 78 0.59 26.58 2.70
C ASN A 78 1.32 25.22 2.67
N ALA A 79 0.82 24.24 1.93
CA ALA A 79 1.46 22.94 1.75
C ALA A 79 2.86 23.07 1.15
N ALA A 80 3.06 24.01 0.19
CA ALA A 80 4.40 24.29 -0.36
C ALA A 80 5.39 24.86 0.67
N LYS A 81 4.90 25.45 1.74
CA LYS A 81 5.69 25.93 2.89
C LYS A 81 5.86 24.87 3.99
N GLY A 82 5.25 23.68 3.82
CA GLY A 82 5.24 22.63 4.80
C GLY A 82 4.14 22.73 5.86
N ASP A 83 3.23 23.69 5.72
CA ASP A 83 2.08 23.87 6.60
C ASP A 83 0.86 23.15 6.01
N PHE A 84 0.51 22.01 6.59
CA PHE A 84 -0.65 21.20 6.22
C PHE A 84 -1.87 21.44 7.14
N GLY A 85 -1.76 22.41 8.03
CA GLY A 85 -2.79 22.80 8.98
C GLY A 85 -2.81 21.92 10.24
N ILE A 86 -3.83 22.18 11.05
CA ILE A 86 -4.03 21.52 12.34
C ILE A 86 -5.05 20.41 12.19
N SER A 87 -4.77 19.24 12.76
CA SER A 87 -5.73 18.16 12.94
C SER A 87 -6.87 18.62 13.86
N PHE A 88 -8.09 18.50 13.42
CA PHE A 88 -9.25 18.93 14.21
C PHE A 88 -9.48 18.03 15.43
N LYS A 89 -9.20 16.75 15.29
CA LYS A 89 -9.35 15.76 16.38
C LYS A 89 -8.25 15.89 17.42
N TYR A 90 -6.98 15.92 16.97
CA TYR A 90 -5.81 15.85 17.86
C TYR A 90 -5.37 17.23 18.37
N LYS A 91 -5.82 18.33 17.74
CA LYS A 91 -5.41 19.72 18.06
C LYS A 91 -3.90 19.95 17.97
N GLN A 92 -3.24 19.20 17.12
CA GLN A 92 -1.80 19.22 16.83
C GLN A 92 -1.58 19.43 15.34
N ASP A 93 -0.38 19.81 14.96
CA ASP A 93 0.03 19.87 13.55
C ASP A 93 -0.17 18.51 12.87
N VAL A 94 -0.70 18.52 11.64
CA VAL A 94 -0.99 17.31 10.87
C VAL A 94 0.26 16.46 10.67
N MET A 95 1.41 17.09 10.38
CA MET A 95 2.65 16.37 10.14
C MET A 95 3.23 15.77 11.43
N GLU A 96 3.02 16.42 12.58
CA GLU A 96 3.39 15.87 13.88
C GLU A 96 2.59 14.60 14.20
N VAL A 97 1.26 14.63 14.02
CA VAL A 97 0.38 13.47 14.22
C VAL A 97 0.77 12.32 13.32
N ILE A 98 1.05 12.59 12.04
CA ILE A 98 1.49 11.57 11.08
C ILE A 98 2.88 11.03 11.49
N GLY A 99 3.82 11.89 11.85
CA GLY A 99 5.17 11.52 12.26
C GLY A 99 5.20 10.55 13.45
N GLN A 100 4.27 10.69 14.39
CA GLN A 100 4.12 9.78 15.53
C GLN A 100 3.64 8.37 15.13
N ARG A 101 2.97 8.22 13.98
CA ARG A 101 2.29 6.99 13.56
C ARG A 101 2.95 6.27 12.38
N ILE A 102 3.62 7.01 11.48
CA ILE A 102 4.19 6.45 10.24
C ILE A 102 5.16 5.30 10.47
N GLY A 103 5.98 5.36 11.52
CA GLY A 103 6.94 4.33 11.86
C GLY A 103 6.29 2.96 12.11
N PHE A 104 5.12 2.92 12.72
CA PHE A 104 4.41 1.68 13.00
C PHE A 104 3.91 1.01 11.71
N THR A 105 3.29 1.76 10.80
CA THR A 105 2.88 1.23 9.49
C THR A 105 4.06 0.77 8.65
N LEU A 106 5.17 1.52 8.66
CA LEU A 106 6.37 1.13 7.92
C LEU A 106 7.00 -0.17 8.47
N ILE A 107 6.98 -0.38 9.78
CA ILE A 107 7.45 -1.63 10.39
C ILE A 107 6.51 -2.79 10.02
N LEU A 108 5.21 -2.65 10.27
CA LEU A 108 4.23 -3.69 9.98
C LEU A 108 4.18 -4.00 8.48
N GLY A 109 3.98 -2.98 7.64
CA GLY A 109 3.89 -3.12 6.19
C GLY A 109 5.21 -3.54 5.55
N GLY A 110 6.35 -3.00 6.01
CA GLY A 110 7.68 -3.33 5.47
C GLY A 110 8.09 -4.77 5.77
N ILE A 111 7.96 -5.21 7.03
CA ILE A 111 8.24 -6.62 7.39
C ILE A 111 7.22 -7.55 6.71
N GLY A 112 5.93 -7.18 6.73
CA GLY A 112 4.87 -7.93 6.06
C GLY A 112 5.13 -8.09 4.56
N PHE A 113 5.58 -7.02 3.90
CA PHE A 113 5.97 -7.04 2.49
C PHE A 113 7.12 -8.02 2.22
N VAL A 114 8.20 -7.94 2.98
CA VAL A 114 9.34 -8.84 2.81
C VAL A 114 8.95 -10.30 3.04
N LEU A 115 8.23 -10.60 4.11
CA LEU A 115 7.79 -11.97 4.43
C LEU A 115 6.81 -12.50 3.39
N THR A 116 5.88 -11.67 2.91
CA THR A 116 4.93 -12.04 1.87
C THR A 116 5.65 -12.41 0.59
N PHE A 117 6.56 -11.58 0.10
CA PHE A 117 7.23 -11.84 -1.18
C PHE A 117 8.26 -12.95 -1.09
N VAL A 118 9.05 -13.03 -0.02
CA VAL A 118 9.97 -14.18 0.19
C VAL A 118 9.16 -15.48 0.29
N GLY A 119 8.10 -15.51 1.08
CA GLY A 119 7.22 -16.66 1.22
C GLY A 119 6.53 -17.04 -0.10
N ALA A 120 6.02 -16.04 -0.84
CA ALA A 120 5.38 -16.24 -2.14
C ALA A 120 6.35 -16.84 -3.17
N LEU A 121 7.61 -16.37 -3.20
CA LEU A 121 8.62 -16.94 -4.08
C LEU A 121 8.90 -18.39 -3.73
N LEU A 122 9.10 -18.69 -2.45
CA LEU A 122 9.38 -20.05 -1.99
C LEU A 122 8.22 -21.01 -2.29
N LEU A 123 6.99 -20.60 -1.96
CA LEU A 123 5.78 -21.41 -2.21
C LEU A 123 5.48 -21.54 -3.71
N GLY A 124 5.63 -20.47 -4.49
CA GLY A 124 5.44 -20.49 -5.93
C GLY A 124 6.41 -21.44 -6.63
N VAL A 125 7.69 -21.41 -6.24
CA VAL A 125 8.70 -22.35 -6.73
C VAL A 125 8.38 -23.79 -6.29
N LEU A 126 7.98 -23.98 -5.04
CA LEU A 126 7.62 -25.31 -4.51
C LEU A 126 6.43 -25.89 -5.28
N CYS A 127 5.37 -25.11 -5.48
CA CYS A 127 4.20 -25.54 -6.24
C CYS A 127 4.55 -25.84 -7.70
N ALA A 128 5.33 -25.02 -8.38
CA ALA A 128 5.78 -25.28 -9.74
C ALA A 128 6.71 -26.51 -9.85
N TRP A 129 7.55 -26.74 -8.85
CA TRP A 129 8.40 -27.92 -8.79
C TRP A 129 7.62 -29.23 -8.71
N TYR A 130 6.53 -29.20 -7.92
CA TYR A 130 5.64 -30.34 -7.68
C TYR A 130 4.33 -30.21 -8.47
N GLU A 131 4.39 -29.60 -9.67
CA GLU A 131 3.22 -29.42 -10.55
C GLU A 131 2.36 -30.68 -10.62
N ASP A 132 1.05 -30.53 -10.42
CA ASP A 132 0.01 -31.57 -10.41
C ASP A 132 0.15 -32.67 -9.35
N LYS A 133 1.14 -32.61 -8.46
CA LYS A 133 1.27 -33.51 -7.33
C LYS A 133 0.43 -33.06 -6.13
N TRP A 134 0.31 -33.92 -5.13
CA TRP A 134 -0.47 -33.64 -3.94
C TRP A 134 -0.04 -32.35 -3.21
N VAL A 135 1.27 -32.06 -3.16
CA VAL A 135 1.84 -30.86 -2.55
C VAL A 135 1.28 -29.59 -3.21
N ASP A 136 1.36 -29.52 -4.55
CA ASP A 136 0.83 -28.42 -5.33
C ASP A 136 -0.68 -28.26 -5.11
N ARG A 137 -1.43 -29.36 -5.18
CA ARG A 137 -2.90 -29.33 -5.01
C ARG A 137 -3.32 -28.88 -3.62
N VAL A 138 -2.65 -29.36 -2.56
CA VAL A 138 -2.97 -28.99 -1.17
C VAL A 138 -2.62 -27.53 -0.92
N LEU A 139 -1.45 -27.07 -1.34
CA LEU A 139 -1.03 -25.68 -1.15
C LEU A 139 -1.92 -24.72 -1.93
N CYS A 140 -2.20 -24.99 -3.20
CA CYS A 140 -3.06 -24.12 -4.01
C CYS A 140 -4.50 -24.08 -3.48
N LYS A 141 -5.12 -25.24 -3.18
CA LYS A 141 -6.48 -25.29 -2.63
C LYS A 141 -6.58 -24.68 -1.23
N GLY A 142 -5.63 -25.00 -0.35
CA GLY A 142 -5.57 -24.45 1.01
C GLY A 142 -5.36 -22.94 0.99
N GLY A 143 -4.45 -22.46 0.13
CA GLY A 143 -4.21 -21.04 -0.04
C GLY A 143 -5.43 -20.29 -0.57
N THR A 144 -6.13 -20.86 -1.55
CA THR A 144 -7.39 -20.29 -2.07
C THR A 144 -8.45 -20.20 -0.96
N LEU A 145 -8.61 -21.27 -0.17
CA LEU A 145 -9.56 -21.26 0.95
C LEU A 145 -9.22 -20.18 1.98
N LEU A 146 -7.94 -20.04 2.35
CA LEU A 146 -7.50 -18.99 3.28
C LEU A 146 -7.73 -17.58 2.73
N SER A 147 -7.53 -17.38 1.43
CA SER A 147 -7.77 -16.08 0.79
C SER A 147 -9.25 -15.69 0.71
N CYS A 148 -10.17 -16.65 0.84
CA CYS A 148 -11.61 -16.38 0.90
C CYS A 148 -12.08 -15.94 2.30
N ILE A 149 -11.24 -16.09 3.33
CA ILE A 149 -11.60 -15.70 4.70
C ILE A 149 -11.38 -14.19 4.84
N PRO A 150 -12.41 -13.40 5.27
CA PRO A 150 -12.24 -11.97 5.49
C PRO A 150 -11.14 -11.68 6.53
N GLU A 151 -10.31 -10.70 6.23
CA GLU A 151 -9.16 -10.30 7.05
C GLU A 151 -9.53 -9.97 8.50
N PHE A 152 -10.59 -9.16 8.69
CA PHE A 152 -11.06 -8.78 10.00
C PHE A 152 -11.52 -10.01 10.81
N TRP A 153 -12.20 -10.97 10.16
CA TRP A 153 -12.69 -12.18 10.81
C TRP A 153 -11.54 -13.08 11.27
N LEU A 154 -10.55 -13.29 10.40
CA LEU A 154 -9.35 -14.06 10.73
C LEU A 154 -8.57 -13.38 11.88
N SER A 155 -8.48 -12.05 11.87
CA SER A 155 -7.89 -11.28 12.98
C SER A 155 -8.55 -11.56 14.31
N LEU A 156 -9.88 -11.52 14.35
CA LEU A 156 -10.65 -11.80 15.57
C LEU A 156 -10.46 -13.25 16.06
N VAL A 157 -10.42 -14.22 15.14
CA VAL A 157 -10.15 -15.62 15.49
C VAL A 157 -8.75 -15.78 16.09
N LEU A 158 -7.73 -15.14 15.50
CA LEU A 158 -6.37 -15.22 16.07
C LEU A 158 -6.28 -14.55 17.44
N ILE A 159 -6.94 -13.40 17.65
CA ILE A 159 -7.01 -12.76 18.96
C ILE A 159 -7.67 -13.70 19.96
N LEU A 160 -8.83 -14.29 19.60
CA LEU A 160 -9.56 -15.19 20.50
C LEU A 160 -8.70 -16.41 20.89
N VAL A 161 -8.03 -17.02 19.93
CA VAL A 161 -7.23 -18.23 20.18
C VAL A 161 -5.94 -17.88 20.94
N PHE A 162 -5.12 -17.00 20.40
CA PHE A 162 -3.76 -16.78 20.89
C PHE A 162 -3.65 -15.79 22.03
N ALA A 163 -4.51 -14.78 22.06
CA ALA A 163 -4.46 -13.78 23.13
C ALA A 163 -5.43 -14.12 24.28
N VAL A 164 -6.68 -14.51 23.99
CA VAL A 164 -7.71 -14.70 25.03
C VAL A 164 -7.66 -16.12 25.60
N THR A 165 -7.56 -17.16 24.77
CA THR A 165 -7.63 -18.55 25.24
C THR A 165 -6.28 -19.08 25.70
N LEU A 166 -5.24 -18.89 24.88
CA LEU A 166 -3.90 -19.44 25.17
C LEU A 166 -3.03 -18.49 25.98
N HIS A 167 -3.36 -17.20 26.01
CA HIS A 167 -2.56 -16.14 26.66
C HIS A 167 -1.09 -16.12 26.21
N TRP A 168 -0.81 -16.44 24.94
CA TRP A 168 0.55 -16.49 24.40
C TRP A 168 1.02 -15.16 23.87
N LEU A 169 0.10 -14.36 23.32
CA LEU A 169 0.41 -13.11 22.62
C LEU A 169 -0.57 -12.01 23.06
N PRO A 170 -0.16 -10.75 22.98
CA PRO A 170 -1.04 -9.63 23.30
C PRO A 170 -2.17 -9.48 22.28
N SER A 171 -3.32 -8.98 22.75
CA SER A 171 -4.53 -8.83 21.92
C SER A 171 -4.54 -7.55 21.08
N SER A 172 -3.83 -6.50 21.51
CA SER A 172 -3.93 -5.16 20.92
C SER A 172 -2.77 -4.26 21.31
N GLY A 173 -2.61 -3.16 20.57
CA GLY A 173 -1.55 -2.17 20.79
C GLY A 173 -0.25 -2.51 20.08
N ALA A 174 0.75 -1.65 20.22
CA ALA A 174 2.10 -1.85 19.68
C ALA A 174 3.13 -2.19 20.77
N TYR A 175 2.76 -2.03 22.04
CA TYR A 175 3.51 -2.34 23.24
C TYR A 175 2.63 -2.17 24.47
N ASP A 176 3.00 -2.78 25.60
CA ASP A 176 2.36 -2.59 26.89
C ASP A 176 2.70 -1.24 27.50
N ILE A 177 1.84 -0.76 28.43
CA ILE A 177 2.05 0.50 29.14
C ILE A 177 3.37 0.43 29.92
N GLY A 178 4.28 1.35 29.62
CA GLY A 178 5.61 1.41 30.26
C GLY A 178 6.71 0.62 29.53
N TYR A 179 6.39 -0.16 28.51
CA TYR A 179 7.33 -0.99 27.74
C TYR A 179 7.63 -0.47 26.33
N LYS A 180 7.43 0.85 26.12
CA LYS A 180 7.61 1.47 24.78
C LYS A 180 8.98 1.18 24.15
N ASP A 181 10.04 1.12 24.93
CA ASP A 181 11.41 0.93 24.46
C ASP A 181 11.88 -0.53 24.54
N ASP A 182 11.01 -1.44 25.02
CA ASP A 182 11.30 -2.87 25.05
C ASP A 182 11.02 -3.51 23.68
N VAL A 183 12.10 -3.93 23.02
CA VAL A 183 12.06 -4.53 21.69
C VAL A 183 11.30 -5.86 21.70
N LEU A 184 11.46 -6.68 22.75
CA LEU A 184 10.81 -7.99 22.83
C LEU A 184 9.29 -7.83 22.93
N ASN A 185 8.83 -6.95 23.83
CA ASN A 185 7.42 -6.63 23.98
C ASN A 185 6.82 -6.09 22.67
N ARG A 186 7.53 -5.23 21.95
CA ARG A 186 7.09 -4.74 20.63
C ARG A 186 7.01 -5.83 19.58
N ILE A 187 7.91 -6.82 19.60
CA ILE A 187 7.86 -7.97 18.69
C ILE A 187 6.64 -8.82 19.00
N GLU A 188 6.32 -9.10 20.27
CA GLU A 188 5.14 -9.88 20.67
C GLU A 188 3.86 -9.24 20.14
N HIS A 189 3.71 -7.92 20.27
CA HIS A 189 2.58 -7.16 19.73
C HIS A 189 2.50 -7.14 18.19
N LEU A 190 3.62 -7.34 17.51
CA LEU A 190 3.70 -7.34 16.05
C LEU A 190 3.31 -8.71 15.43
N ILE A 191 3.46 -9.82 16.16
CA ILE A 191 3.31 -11.18 15.60
C ILE A 191 1.93 -11.41 15.00
N LEU A 192 0.84 -11.19 15.77
CA LEU A 192 -0.51 -11.45 15.27
C LEU A 192 -0.89 -10.54 14.09
N PRO A 193 -0.69 -9.21 14.16
CA PRO A 193 -0.88 -8.32 13.01
C PRO A 193 -0.10 -8.78 11.77
N LEU A 194 1.16 -9.17 11.95
CA LEU A 194 2.04 -9.57 10.85
C LEU A 194 1.58 -10.87 10.18
N ILE A 195 1.13 -11.85 10.96
CA ILE A 195 0.58 -13.11 10.44
C ILE A 195 -0.60 -12.82 9.50
N ILE A 196 -1.50 -11.91 9.89
CA ILE A 196 -2.65 -11.56 9.06
C ILE A 196 -2.21 -10.88 7.76
N VAL A 197 -1.37 -9.84 7.84
CA VAL A 197 -0.87 -9.13 6.65
C VAL A 197 -0.21 -10.11 5.67
N VAL A 198 0.60 -11.03 6.18
CA VAL A 198 1.26 -12.04 5.34
C VAL A 198 0.26 -13.01 4.74
N LEU A 199 -0.62 -13.60 5.53
CA LEU A 199 -1.55 -14.65 5.05
C LEU A 199 -2.51 -14.13 3.97
N GLN A 200 -2.97 -12.89 4.08
CA GLN A 200 -3.91 -12.30 3.11
C GLN A 200 -3.29 -12.09 1.72
N HIS A 201 -1.99 -11.84 1.66
CA HIS A 201 -1.31 -11.52 0.41
C HIS A 201 -0.49 -12.68 -0.16
N LEU A 202 0.04 -13.55 0.72
CA LEU A 202 0.99 -14.61 0.40
C LEU A 202 0.52 -15.52 -0.73
N TRP A 203 -0.72 -16.02 -0.63
CA TRP A 203 -1.25 -17.02 -1.57
C TRP A 203 -1.50 -16.45 -2.95
N TYR A 204 -1.98 -15.21 -3.02
CA TYR A 204 -2.19 -14.51 -4.29
C TYR A 204 -0.88 -14.39 -5.07
N TYR A 205 0.17 -13.90 -4.43
CA TYR A 205 1.48 -13.75 -5.08
C TYR A 205 2.17 -15.07 -5.33
N ALA A 206 2.05 -16.04 -4.44
CA ALA A 206 2.58 -17.40 -4.66
C ALA A 206 1.97 -18.03 -5.90
N TYR A 207 0.66 -17.89 -6.09
CA TYR A 207 -0.04 -18.39 -7.27
C TYR A 207 0.40 -17.70 -8.56
N MET A 208 0.58 -16.38 -8.54
CA MET A 208 1.12 -15.64 -9.68
C MET A 208 2.52 -16.14 -10.07
N ILE A 209 3.40 -16.31 -9.10
CA ILE A 209 4.78 -16.81 -9.32
C ILE A 209 4.74 -18.23 -9.85
N ARG A 210 3.92 -19.11 -9.27
CA ARG A 210 3.71 -20.47 -9.76
C ARG A 210 3.34 -20.50 -11.25
N ASN A 211 2.34 -19.70 -11.64
CA ASN A 211 1.87 -19.68 -13.02
C ASN A 211 2.95 -19.16 -13.98
N LYS A 212 3.68 -18.11 -13.59
CA LYS A 212 4.80 -17.60 -14.39
C LYS A 212 5.91 -18.64 -14.54
N LEU A 213 6.26 -19.37 -13.48
CA LEU A 213 7.23 -20.46 -13.56
C LEU A 213 6.74 -21.59 -14.47
N LEU A 214 5.47 -21.98 -14.39
CA LEU A 214 4.93 -23.03 -15.25
C LEU A 214 4.92 -22.62 -16.72
N GLU A 215 4.63 -21.35 -17.03
CA GLU A 215 4.75 -20.78 -18.37
C GLU A 215 6.20 -20.93 -18.89
N GLU A 216 7.18 -20.55 -18.09
CA GLU A 216 8.60 -20.69 -18.43
C GLU A 216 9.04 -22.14 -18.59
N THR A 217 8.54 -23.07 -17.78
CA THR A 217 8.91 -24.51 -17.91
C THR A 217 8.43 -25.15 -19.21
N ARG A 218 7.50 -24.51 -19.92
CA ARG A 218 6.94 -24.96 -21.22
C ARG A 218 7.58 -24.24 -22.41
N ALA A 219 8.50 -23.30 -22.18
CA ALA A 219 9.17 -22.58 -23.24
C ALA A 219 10.18 -23.43 -24.02
N ASP A 220 10.42 -23.09 -25.29
CA ASP A 220 11.28 -23.85 -26.20
C ASP A 220 12.73 -24.03 -25.70
N TYR A 221 13.27 -23.01 -25.00
CA TYR A 221 14.62 -23.12 -24.43
C TYR A 221 14.75 -24.22 -23.36
N VAL A 222 13.64 -24.58 -22.70
CA VAL A 222 13.59 -25.70 -21.75
C VAL A 222 13.71 -27.03 -22.47
N LEU A 223 13.06 -27.18 -23.63
CA LEU A 223 13.21 -28.37 -24.47
C LEU A 223 14.67 -28.50 -24.95
N LEU A 224 15.27 -27.41 -25.38
CA LEU A 224 16.69 -27.37 -25.75
C LEU A 224 17.59 -27.72 -24.56
N GLY A 225 17.29 -27.23 -23.38
CA GLY A 225 18.01 -27.59 -22.15
C GLY A 225 17.95 -29.10 -21.83
N LYS A 226 16.75 -29.67 -21.93
CA LYS A 226 16.56 -31.13 -21.76
C LYS A 226 17.32 -31.97 -22.78
N SER A 227 17.33 -31.55 -24.07
CA SER A 227 18.07 -32.23 -25.14
C SER A 227 19.58 -32.17 -24.92
N LYS A 228 20.09 -31.13 -24.21
CA LYS A 228 21.48 -31.00 -23.78
C LYS A 228 21.80 -31.77 -22.48
N GLY A 229 20.84 -32.49 -21.90
CA GLY A 229 21.03 -33.26 -20.67
C GLY A 229 21.03 -32.46 -19.37
N LEU A 230 20.53 -31.21 -19.38
CA LEU A 230 20.40 -30.41 -18.14
C LEU A 230 19.39 -31.05 -17.20
N SER A 231 19.72 -31.06 -15.92
CA SER A 231 18.83 -31.56 -14.87
C SER A 231 17.62 -30.63 -14.65
N LYS A 232 16.50 -31.20 -14.14
CA LYS A 232 15.33 -30.39 -13.76
C LYS A 232 15.69 -29.24 -12.83
N ARG A 233 16.63 -29.48 -11.89
CA ARG A 233 17.11 -28.46 -10.94
C ARG A 233 17.82 -27.30 -11.66
N GLU A 234 18.70 -27.61 -12.59
CA GLU A 234 19.43 -26.58 -13.36
C GLU A 234 18.48 -25.76 -14.23
N ILE A 235 17.55 -26.40 -14.90
CA ILE A 235 16.53 -25.72 -15.71
C ILE A 235 15.70 -24.79 -14.84
N MET A 236 15.17 -25.27 -13.71
CA MET A 236 14.31 -24.48 -12.83
C MET A 236 15.05 -23.29 -12.23
N PHE A 237 16.20 -23.51 -11.56
CA PHE A 237 16.86 -22.47 -10.78
C PHE A 237 17.79 -21.56 -11.59
N LYS A 238 18.48 -22.08 -12.64
CA LYS A 238 19.40 -21.27 -13.45
C LYS A 238 18.71 -20.57 -14.61
N HIS A 239 17.63 -21.14 -15.17
CA HIS A 239 16.96 -20.61 -16.36
C HIS A 239 15.57 -20.05 -16.04
N CYS A 240 14.59 -20.89 -15.64
CA CYS A 240 13.21 -20.44 -15.43
C CYS A 240 13.11 -19.35 -14.34
N LEU A 241 13.70 -19.59 -13.16
CA LEU A 241 13.66 -18.63 -12.06
C LEU A 241 14.31 -17.30 -12.44
N ARG A 242 15.43 -17.34 -13.17
CA ARG A 242 16.12 -16.12 -13.64
C ARG A 242 15.26 -15.33 -14.62
N ASN A 243 14.51 -16.03 -15.49
CA ASN A 243 13.67 -15.37 -16.49
C ASN A 243 12.42 -14.71 -15.86
N ILE A 244 11.89 -15.24 -14.77
CA ILE A 244 10.75 -14.62 -14.08
C ILE A 244 11.14 -13.47 -13.16
N LEU A 245 12.42 -13.32 -12.77
CA LEU A 245 12.87 -12.26 -11.86
C LEU A 245 12.42 -10.86 -12.27
N PRO A 246 12.48 -10.46 -13.56
CA PRO A 246 11.97 -9.19 -14.02
C PRO A 246 10.49 -8.99 -13.66
N SER A 247 9.65 -9.93 -14.05
CA SER A 247 8.21 -9.91 -13.76
C SER A 247 7.93 -9.93 -12.26
N TYR A 248 8.72 -10.68 -11.49
CA TYR A 248 8.62 -10.74 -10.05
C TYR A 248 8.91 -9.39 -9.38
N ILE A 249 10.02 -8.73 -9.75
CA ILE A 249 10.37 -7.40 -9.23
C ILE A 249 9.28 -6.37 -9.58
N SER A 250 8.68 -6.50 -10.76
CA SER A 250 7.58 -5.63 -11.17
C SER A 250 6.34 -5.81 -10.34
N ILE A 251 5.97 -7.06 -10.09
CA ILE A 251 4.85 -7.40 -9.20
C ILE A 251 5.12 -6.82 -7.81
N MET A 252 6.34 -6.98 -7.28
CA MET A 252 6.72 -6.38 -6.00
C MET A 252 6.52 -4.87 -5.98
N ALA A 253 7.03 -4.15 -6.99
CA ALA A 253 6.93 -2.69 -7.04
C ALA A 253 5.48 -2.19 -7.08
N ILE A 254 4.62 -2.83 -7.89
CA ILE A 254 3.20 -2.48 -8.01
C ILE A 254 2.42 -2.85 -6.74
N SER A 255 2.91 -3.84 -5.98
CA SER A 255 2.22 -4.36 -4.80
C SER A 255 2.49 -3.59 -3.52
N VAL A 256 3.51 -2.71 -3.49
CA VAL A 256 3.81 -1.89 -2.29
C VAL A 256 2.57 -1.17 -1.76
N PRO A 257 1.78 -0.45 -2.60
CA PRO A 257 0.57 0.22 -2.13
C PRO A 257 -0.49 -0.74 -1.59
N HIS A 258 -0.61 -1.93 -2.16
CA HIS A 258 -1.59 -2.94 -1.72
C HIS A 258 -1.23 -3.48 -0.33
N VAL A 259 0.04 -3.81 -0.10
CA VAL A 259 0.48 -4.34 1.18
C VAL A 259 0.47 -3.26 2.26
N VAL A 260 0.96 -2.05 1.95
CA VAL A 260 0.97 -0.93 2.91
C VAL A 260 -0.43 -0.37 3.13
N GLY A 261 -1.26 -0.27 2.07
CA GLY A 261 -2.65 0.19 2.18
C GLY A 261 -3.57 -0.85 2.82
N GLY A 262 -3.28 -2.15 2.68
CA GLY A 262 -4.05 -3.24 3.29
C GLY A 262 -3.89 -3.34 4.81
N THR A 263 -2.88 -2.70 5.40
CA THR A 263 -2.67 -2.76 6.85
C THR A 263 -3.75 -2.07 7.69
N TYR A 264 -4.61 -1.21 7.07
CA TYR A 264 -5.58 -0.41 7.84
C TYR A 264 -6.58 -1.25 8.64
N ILE A 265 -7.05 -2.38 8.08
CA ILE A 265 -7.98 -3.29 8.79
C ILE A 265 -7.26 -3.92 9.98
N VAL A 266 -6.06 -4.43 9.76
CA VAL A 266 -5.22 -5.03 10.80
C VAL A 266 -4.90 -4.01 11.88
N GLU A 267 -4.43 -2.82 11.51
CA GLU A 267 -4.14 -1.73 12.44
C GLU A 267 -5.36 -1.36 13.27
N THR A 268 -6.56 -1.34 12.67
CA THR A 268 -7.79 -1.00 13.36
C THR A 268 -8.22 -2.11 14.32
N VAL A 269 -8.22 -3.37 13.87
CA VAL A 269 -8.67 -4.52 14.70
C VAL A 269 -7.73 -4.74 15.88
N PHE A 270 -6.42 -4.68 15.65
CA PHE A 270 -5.42 -4.84 16.71
C PHE A 270 -5.12 -3.55 17.48
N SER A 271 -5.82 -2.44 17.19
CA SER A 271 -5.52 -1.11 17.75
C SER A 271 -4.03 -0.75 17.62
N TYR A 272 -3.40 -1.21 16.55
CA TYR A 272 -2.00 -0.92 16.23
C TYR A 272 -1.88 0.51 15.69
N PRO A 273 -1.04 1.39 16.27
CA PRO A 273 -1.12 2.84 16.05
C PRO A 273 -0.48 3.29 14.72
N GLY A 274 -0.99 2.77 13.60
CA GLY A 274 -0.49 3.10 12.27
C GLY A 274 -1.25 4.21 11.54
N ILE A 275 -0.81 4.52 10.30
CA ILE A 275 -1.41 5.53 9.41
C ILE A 275 -2.75 5.04 8.86
N GLY A 276 -2.92 3.76 8.63
CA GLY A 276 -4.17 3.20 8.13
C GLY A 276 -5.31 3.38 9.13
N ALA A 277 -5.06 3.03 10.42
CA ALA A 277 -6.01 3.29 11.51
C ALA A 277 -6.27 4.80 11.66
N LEU A 278 -5.22 5.63 11.54
CA LEU A 278 -5.34 7.08 11.57
C LEU A 278 -6.22 7.63 10.44
N SER A 279 -6.11 7.07 9.23
CA SER A 279 -6.94 7.46 8.08
C SER A 279 -8.41 7.14 8.32
N TYR A 280 -8.70 5.93 8.85
CA TYR A 280 -10.06 5.54 9.22
C TYR A 280 -10.65 6.46 10.30
N GLU A 281 -9.88 6.75 11.35
CA GLU A 281 -10.31 7.67 12.40
C GLU A 281 -10.56 9.08 11.85
N SER A 282 -9.69 9.59 10.99
CA SER A 282 -9.83 10.92 10.38
C SER A 282 -11.11 11.02 9.54
N ALA A 283 -11.42 9.97 8.78
CA ALA A 283 -12.66 9.90 8.02
C ALA A 283 -13.89 9.87 8.93
N ARG A 284 -13.87 9.03 9.98
CA ARG A 284 -14.96 8.88 10.93
C ARG A 284 -15.27 10.15 11.72
N TYR A 285 -14.23 10.91 12.07
CA TYR A 285 -14.37 12.15 12.85
C TYR A 285 -14.35 13.40 11.98
N HIS A 286 -14.43 13.28 10.66
CA HIS A 286 -14.43 14.40 9.71
C HIS A 286 -13.22 15.35 9.86
N ASP A 287 -12.06 14.78 10.23
CA ASP A 287 -10.80 15.53 10.28
C ASP A 287 -10.23 15.71 8.88
N TYR A 288 -10.79 16.64 8.13
CA TYR A 288 -10.51 16.81 6.72
C TYR A 288 -9.05 17.19 6.43
N ASN A 289 -8.41 18.00 7.30
CA ASN A 289 -7.01 18.37 7.09
C ASN A 289 -6.11 17.13 7.17
N LEU A 290 -6.27 16.32 8.22
CA LEU A 290 -5.49 15.11 8.42
C LEU A 290 -5.81 14.05 7.34
N LEU A 291 -7.10 13.83 7.06
CA LEU A 291 -7.54 12.86 6.05
C LEU A 291 -6.98 13.19 4.66
N MET A 292 -7.03 14.46 4.27
CA MET A 292 -6.55 14.91 2.97
C MET A 292 -5.05 14.65 2.80
N VAL A 293 -4.23 14.96 3.82
CA VAL A 293 -2.80 14.71 3.78
C VAL A 293 -2.49 13.20 3.73
N LEU A 294 -3.21 12.38 4.51
CA LEU A 294 -3.07 10.93 4.49
C LEU A 294 -3.43 10.32 3.11
N CYS A 295 -4.53 10.78 2.50
CA CYS A 295 -4.91 10.40 1.14
C CYS A 295 -3.85 10.82 0.10
N MET A 296 -3.32 12.04 0.22
CA MET A 296 -2.25 12.52 -0.64
C MET A 296 -0.97 11.67 -0.49
N MET A 297 -0.55 11.40 0.73
CA MET A 297 0.63 10.57 0.99
C MET A 297 0.49 9.17 0.40
N THR A 298 -0.66 8.52 0.62
CA THR A 298 -0.94 7.19 0.06
C THR A 298 -0.97 7.23 -1.47
N GLY A 299 -1.66 8.21 -2.05
CA GLY A 299 -1.74 8.37 -3.50
C GLY A 299 -0.38 8.67 -4.15
N ILE A 300 0.43 9.53 -3.55
CA ILE A 300 1.81 9.81 -4.00
C ILE A 300 2.65 8.53 -3.94
N LEU A 301 2.55 7.75 -2.87
CA LEU A 301 3.24 6.47 -2.74
C LEU A 301 2.84 5.50 -3.88
N VAL A 302 1.55 5.39 -4.18
CA VAL A 302 1.03 4.56 -5.29
C VAL A 302 1.63 5.00 -6.62
N ILE A 303 1.54 6.29 -6.94
CA ILE A 303 2.04 6.85 -8.21
C ILE A 303 3.55 6.65 -8.32
N PHE A 304 4.28 6.88 -7.24
CA PHE A 304 5.74 6.72 -7.19
C PHE A 304 6.17 5.26 -7.37
N CYS A 305 5.54 4.32 -6.67
CA CYS A 305 5.82 2.89 -6.80
C CYS A 305 5.52 2.37 -8.21
N ASN A 306 4.41 2.81 -8.82
CA ASN A 306 4.08 2.48 -10.20
C ASN A 306 5.13 3.02 -11.17
N LEU A 307 5.58 4.26 -10.98
CA LEU A 307 6.65 4.86 -11.80
C LEU A 307 7.96 4.07 -11.69
N ILE A 308 8.37 3.72 -10.47
CA ILE A 308 9.56 2.88 -10.24
C ILE A 308 9.38 1.51 -10.90
N GLY A 309 8.25 0.86 -10.72
CA GLY A 309 7.94 -0.43 -11.34
C GLY A 309 8.06 -0.38 -12.86
N GLN A 310 7.53 0.65 -13.51
CA GLN A 310 7.69 0.87 -14.95
C GLN A 310 9.14 1.04 -15.36
N ILE A 311 9.92 1.87 -14.64
CA ILE A 311 11.33 2.11 -14.94
C ILE A 311 12.16 0.82 -14.80
N ILE A 312 11.88 0.04 -13.77
CA ILE A 312 12.54 -1.26 -13.53
C ILE A 312 12.21 -2.22 -14.68
N ASN A 313 10.92 -2.35 -15.04
CA ASN A 313 10.48 -3.20 -16.15
C ASN A 313 11.18 -2.87 -17.46
N GLU A 314 11.20 -1.61 -17.83
CA GLU A 314 11.82 -1.16 -19.07
C GLU A 314 13.35 -1.37 -19.10
N LYS A 315 14.00 -1.35 -17.93
CA LYS A 315 15.45 -1.66 -17.85
C LYS A 315 15.73 -3.15 -17.97
N ILE A 316 14.83 -3.98 -17.45
CA ILE A 316 15.02 -5.43 -17.39
C ILE A 316 14.56 -6.09 -18.70
N ASP A 317 13.43 -5.64 -19.26
CA ASP A 317 12.95 -6.08 -20.58
C ASP A 317 12.89 -4.93 -21.58
N PRO A 318 13.92 -4.76 -22.41
CA PRO A 318 13.95 -3.72 -23.43
C PRO A 318 12.86 -3.83 -24.52
N ARG A 319 12.17 -5.00 -24.63
CA ARG A 319 11.10 -5.23 -25.61
C ARG A 319 9.85 -4.42 -25.27
N ILE A 320 9.58 -4.17 -24.00
CA ILE A 320 8.48 -3.31 -23.54
C ILE A 320 8.61 -1.90 -24.13
N LYS A 321 9.84 -1.37 -24.19
CA LYS A 321 10.13 -0.08 -24.83
C LYS A 321 9.78 -0.04 -26.32
N ALA A 322 9.90 -1.14 -27.03
CA ALA A 322 9.64 -1.20 -28.46
C ALA A 322 8.12 -1.13 -28.75
N ASN A 323 7.31 -1.74 -27.93
CA ASN A 323 5.84 -1.76 -28.10
C ASN A 323 5.20 -0.39 -27.81
N GLU A 324 5.65 0.35 -26.79
CA GLU A 324 5.19 1.73 -26.56
C GLU A 324 5.52 2.69 -27.71
N VAL A 325 6.59 2.43 -28.46
CA VAL A 325 6.96 3.25 -29.62
C VAL A 325 6.03 2.96 -30.80
N VAL A 326 5.57 1.74 -30.96
CA VAL A 326 4.65 1.35 -32.04
C VAL A 326 3.27 1.94 -31.77
N GLU A 327 2.71 1.79 -30.56
CA GLU A 327 1.41 2.37 -30.21
C GLU A 327 1.39 3.90 -30.33
N THR A 328 2.42 4.61 -29.83
CA THR A 328 2.50 6.07 -29.98
C THR A 328 2.65 6.53 -31.42
N SER A 329 3.24 5.72 -32.30
CA SER A 329 3.39 6.07 -33.72
C SER A 329 2.09 5.81 -34.52
N GLU A 330 1.24 4.92 -34.08
CA GLU A 330 -0.08 4.67 -34.69
C GLU A 330 -1.10 5.75 -34.29
N VAL A 331 -1.09 6.18 -33.03
CA VAL A 331 -1.97 7.26 -32.54
C VAL A 331 -1.63 8.63 -33.17
N THR A 332 -0.38 8.84 -33.59
CA THR A 332 0.04 10.11 -34.23
C THR A 332 -0.23 10.12 -35.75
N LYS A 333 -0.69 9.01 -36.33
CA LYS A 333 -1.04 8.89 -37.75
C LYS A 333 -2.54 8.97 -38.04
N VAL A 334 -3.38 9.11 -37.02
CA VAL A 334 -4.80 9.43 -37.09
C VAL A 334 -5.01 10.91 -36.79
#